data_4577c20fc4dd4d4d3c72372977df54bd
#
_entry.id   4577c20fc4dd4d4d3c72372977df54bd
#
_cell.length_a   1.000
_cell.length_b   1.000
_cell.length_c   1.000
_cell.angle_alpha   90.00
_cell.angle_beta   90.00
_cell.angle_gamma   90.00
#
_symmetry.space_group_name_H-M   'P 1'
#
loop_
_entity.id
_entity.type
_entity.pdbx_description
1 polymer ?
#
loop_
_entity_poly.entity_id
_entity_poly.type
_entity_poly.pdbx_seq_one_letter_code
_entity_poly.pdbx_strand_id
1 'polypeptide(L)'
;MKFSIKHEIKGRIRVHLHQTRMSFEQADTLLYYLTNNQYVTNAKVFERTCDAIVYFVGDRENIIDALKKFAYENVDVPAAVLETSGRGLNNTYQRKMVEKVVYRYARKILLPYPVRAVYTTAMSLKYIYKGVKTLLKGKIEVPVLDATAIGVSVLR
;
A
#
# COMPACT_ATOMS: atom_id res chain seq x y z
N MET A 1 -13.94 -16.90 -17.28
CA MET A 1 -14.17 -15.51 -16.81
C MET A 1 -14.32 -14.56 -18.01
N LYS A 2 -15.12 -13.45 -17.87
CA LYS A 2 -15.26 -12.42 -18.93
C LYS A 2 -14.21 -11.32 -18.73
N PHE A 3 -13.51 -10.95 -19.81
CA PHE A 3 -12.49 -9.89 -19.80
C PHE A 3 -12.39 -9.22 -21.15
N SER A 4 -11.76 -8.05 -21.21
CA SER A 4 -11.40 -7.33 -22.44
C SER A 4 -9.90 -7.03 -22.44
N ILE A 5 -9.30 -7.04 -23.62
CA ILE A 5 -7.89 -6.69 -23.79
C ILE A 5 -7.78 -5.18 -23.89
N LYS A 6 -7.08 -4.54 -22.96
CA LYS A 6 -6.84 -3.08 -22.98
C LYS A 6 -5.59 -2.70 -23.78
N HIS A 7 -4.56 -3.53 -23.68
CA HIS A 7 -3.30 -3.26 -24.35
C HIS A 7 -2.53 -4.56 -24.54
N GLU A 8 -1.87 -4.67 -25.68
CA GLU A 8 -1.07 -5.85 -26.04
C GLU A 8 0.20 -5.44 -26.77
N ILE A 9 1.31 -6.04 -26.42
CA ILE A 9 2.60 -6.02 -27.11
C ILE A 9 3.20 -7.41 -27.07
N LYS A 10 4.23 -7.66 -27.87
CA LYS A 10 4.90 -8.97 -27.89
C LYS A 10 5.37 -9.37 -26.49
N GLY A 11 4.89 -10.52 -26.00
CA GLY A 11 5.22 -11.08 -24.70
C GLY A 11 4.54 -10.42 -23.49
N ARG A 12 3.60 -9.46 -23.70
CA ARG A 12 2.87 -8.83 -22.60
C ARG A 12 1.46 -8.45 -23.03
N ILE A 13 0.49 -8.83 -22.20
CA ILE A 13 -0.93 -8.47 -22.39
C ILE A 13 -1.47 -7.80 -21.11
N ARG A 14 -2.27 -6.76 -21.29
CA ARG A 14 -3.06 -6.15 -20.21
C ARG A 14 -4.52 -6.41 -20.49
N VAL A 15 -5.17 -7.05 -19.54
CA VAL A 15 -6.60 -7.38 -19.61
C VAL A 15 -7.37 -6.66 -18.51
N HIS A 16 -8.59 -6.29 -18.80
CA HIS A 16 -9.55 -5.78 -17.85
C HIS A 16 -10.63 -6.82 -17.60
N LEU A 17 -10.82 -7.15 -16.33
CA LEU A 17 -11.82 -8.13 -15.90
C LEU A 17 -13.18 -7.43 -15.74
N HIS A 18 -14.23 -8.01 -16.32
CA HIS A 18 -15.57 -7.44 -16.28
C HIS A 18 -16.24 -7.73 -14.92
N GLN A 19 -15.70 -7.09 -13.88
CA GLN A 19 -16.28 -7.10 -12.53
C GLN A 19 -16.19 -5.70 -11.92
N THR A 20 -17.18 -5.36 -11.08
CA THR A 20 -17.29 -4.01 -10.49
C THR A 20 -16.22 -3.77 -9.41
N ARG A 21 -15.86 -4.80 -8.67
CA ARG A 21 -14.85 -4.79 -7.61
C ARG A 21 -14.12 -6.12 -7.57
N MET A 22 -12.86 -6.07 -7.17
CA MET A 22 -12.04 -7.24 -6.90
C MET A 22 -11.58 -7.17 -5.43
N SER A 23 -11.83 -8.23 -4.67
CA SER A 23 -11.26 -8.35 -3.32
C SER A 23 -9.76 -8.64 -3.38
N PHE A 24 -9.05 -8.44 -2.27
CA PHE A 24 -7.63 -8.80 -2.20
C PHE A 24 -7.43 -10.31 -2.41
N GLU A 25 -8.29 -11.13 -1.82
CA GLU A 25 -8.29 -12.57 -1.98
C GLU A 25 -8.48 -12.98 -3.44
N GLN A 26 -9.46 -12.40 -4.13
CA GLN A 26 -9.67 -12.63 -5.57
C GLN A 26 -8.44 -12.21 -6.41
N ALA A 27 -7.81 -11.08 -6.05
CA ALA A 27 -6.61 -10.63 -6.75
C ALA A 27 -5.43 -11.57 -6.54
N ASP A 28 -5.28 -12.11 -5.33
CA ASP A 28 -4.22 -13.07 -5.00
C ASP A 28 -4.48 -14.43 -5.63
N THR A 29 -5.74 -14.88 -5.65
CA THR A 29 -6.15 -16.12 -6.35
C THR A 29 -5.85 -16.04 -7.84
N LEU A 30 -6.20 -14.93 -8.49
CA LEU A 30 -5.88 -14.72 -9.90
C LEU A 30 -4.38 -14.64 -10.13
N LEU A 31 -3.66 -13.93 -9.27
CA LEU A 31 -2.20 -13.83 -9.36
C LEU A 31 -1.54 -15.20 -9.23
N TYR A 32 -1.96 -15.99 -8.23
CA TYR A 32 -1.48 -17.34 -8.01
C TYR A 32 -1.73 -18.24 -9.22
N TYR A 33 -2.96 -18.23 -9.75
CA TYR A 33 -3.31 -18.98 -10.96
C TYR A 33 -2.44 -18.62 -12.15
N LEU A 34 -2.23 -17.32 -12.40
CA LEU A 34 -1.41 -16.86 -13.52
C LEU A 34 0.06 -17.22 -13.34
N THR A 35 0.62 -17.05 -12.15
CA THR A 35 2.04 -17.35 -11.90
C THR A 35 2.36 -18.83 -11.94
N ASN A 36 1.39 -19.70 -11.68
CA ASN A 36 1.54 -21.15 -11.81
C ASN A 36 1.34 -21.68 -13.24
N ASN A 37 1.03 -20.81 -14.19
CA ASN A 37 0.90 -21.21 -15.59
C ASN A 37 2.29 -21.26 -16.26
N GLN A 38 2.61 -22.37 -16.90
CA GLN A 38 3.93 -22.61 -17.54
C GLN A 38 4.32 -21.59 -18.62
N TYR A 39 3.36 -20.91 -19.23
CA TYR A 39 3.61 -19.91 -20.26
C TYR A 39 3.79 -18.49 -19.68
N VAL A 40 3.50 -18.28 -18.37
CA VAL A 40 3.57 -16.98 -17.71
C VAL A 40 4.91 -16.82 -17.01
N THR A 41 5.65 -15.80 -17.37
CA THR A 41 6.93 -15.45 -16.72
C THR A 41 6.74 -14.52 -15.52
N ASN A 42 5.75 -13.64 -15.60
CA ASN A 42 5.39 -12.73 -14.51
C ASN A 42 3.94 -12.27 -14.67
N ALA A 43 3.29 -11.97 -13.57
CA ALA A 43 1.94 -11.40 -13.58
C ALA A 43 1.80 -10.32 -12.52
N LYS A 44 0.95 -9.33 -12.79
CA LYS A 44 0.56 -8.29 -11.83
C LYS A 44 -0.94 -8.10 -11.90
N VAL A 45 -1.60 -8.13 -10.77
CA VAL A 45 -3.05 -7.94 -10.66
C VAL A 45 -3.33 -6.69 -9.85
N PHE A 46 -4.18 -5.82 -10.36
CA PHE A 46 -4.57 -4.55 -9.77
C PHE A 46 -6.04 -4.62 -9.34
N GLU A 47 -6.28 -4.82 -8.06
CA GLU A 47 -7.61 -5.00 -7.49
C GLU A 47 -8.52 -3.77 -7.66
N ARG A 48 -7.95 -2.56 -7.63
CA ARG A 48 -8.72 -1.30 -7.74
C ARG A 48 -9.27 -1.05 -9.12
N THR A 49 -8.53 -1.46 -10.15
CA THR A 49 -8.91 -1.25 -11.57
C THR A 49 -9.43 -2.51 -12.21
N CYS A 50 -9.43 -3.64 -11.50
CA CYS A 50 -9.75 -4.97 -12.01
C CYS A 50 -8.96 -5.32 -13.27
N ASP A 51 -7.70 -4.88 -13.33
CA ASP A 51 -6.79 -5.15 -14.45
C ASP A 51 -5.76 -6.21 -14.06
N ALA A 52 -5.37 -7.03 -15.02
CA ALA A 52 -4.22 -7.91 -14.88
C ALA A 52 -3.24 -7.65 -16.02
N ILE A 53 -1.95 -7.59 -15.69
CA ILE A 53 -0.85 -7.56 -16.67
C ILE A 53 -0.16 -8.91 -16.61
N VAL A 54 -0.06 -9.58 -17.75
CA VAL A 54 0.57 -10.89 -17.88
C VAL A 54 1.74 -10.77 -18.83
N TYR A 55 2.91 -11.18 -18.37
CA TYR A 55 4.10 -11.36 -19.19
C TYR A 55 4.22 -12.85 -19.52
N PHE A 56 4.40 -13.19 -20.77
CA PHE A 56 4.36 -14.56 -21.20
C PHE A 56 5.39 -14.86 -22.30
N VAL A 57 5.69 -16.14 -22.46
CA VAL A 57 6.53 -16.68 -23.53
C VAL A 57 5.71 -17.68 -24.33
N GLY A 58 5.87 -17.68 -25.65
CA GLY A 58 5.12 -18.53 -26.56
C GLY A 58 3.87 -17.86 -27.12
N ASP A 59 2.87 -18.65 -27.43
CA ASP A 59 1.69 -18.19 -28.15
C ASP A 59 0.71 -17.47 -27.24
N ARG A 60 0.21 -16.35 -27.73
CA ARG A 60 -0.83 -15.52 -27.10
C ARG A 60 -2.09 -16.31 -26.72
N GLU A 61 -2.48 -17.23 -27.61
CA GLU A 61 -3.74 -17.99 -27.43
C GLU A 61 -3.73 -18.83 -26.14
N ASN A 62 -2.58 -19.33 -25.72
CA ASN A 62 -2.45 -20.07 -24.46
C ASN A 62 -2.84 -19.23 -23.25
N ILE A 63 -2.52 -17.93 -23.26
CA ILE A 63 -2.87 -17.00 -22.18
C ILE A 63 -4.36 -16.65 -22.24
N ILE A 64 -4.89 -16.43 -23.43
CA ILE A 64 -6.32 -16.14 -23.63
C ILE A 64 -7.16 -17.32 -23.15
N ASP A 65 -6.79 -18.54 -23.48
CA ASP A 65 -7.51 -19.74 -23.07
C ASP A 65 -7.38 -20.00 -21.54
N ALA A 66 -6.21 -19.75 -20.96
CA ALA A 66 -6.04 -19.79 -19.52
C ALA A 66 -6.97 -18.79 -18.82
N LEU A 67 -7.06 -17.54 -19.29
CA LEU A 67 -7.95 -16.52 -18.74
C LEU A 67 -9.43 -16.87 -18.94
N LYS A 68 -9.83 -17.47 -20.07
CA LYS A 68 -11.21 -17.92 -20.30
C LYS A 68 -11.62 -19.04 -19.35
N LYS A 69 -10.72 -20.00 -19.12
CA LYS A 69 -10.94 -21.17 -18.23
C LYS A 69 -10.91 -20.80 -16.75
N PHE A 70 -10.33 -19.65 -16.38
CA PHE A 70 -10.22 -19.23 -14.99
C PHE A 70 -11.60 -19.00 -14.35
N ALA A 71 -11.80 -19.58 -13.19
CA ALA A 71 -12.89 -19.31 -12.26
C ALA A 71 -12.34 -19.34 -10.83
N TYR A 72 -12.72 -18.38 -10.00
CA TYR A 72 -12.22 -18.25 -8.62
C TYR A 72 -12.48 -19.50 -7.78
N GLU A 73 -13.60 -20.16 -8.02
CA GLU A 73 -14.06 -21.34 -7.29
C GLU A 73 -13.23 -22.60 -7.58
N ASN A 74 -12.55 -22.61 -8.74
CA ASN A 74 -11.82 -23.79 -9.22
C ASN A 74 -10.31 -23.74 -8.88
N VAL A 75 -9.86 -22.72 -8.17
CA VAL A 75 -8.45 -22.54 -7.81
C VAL A 75 -8.29 -22.70 -6.31
N ASP A 76 -7.66 -23.77 -5.90
CA ASP A 76 -7.28 -23.98 -4.50
C ASP A 76 -5.97 -23.24 -4.22
N VAL A 77 -6.07 -22.16 -3.45
CA VAL A 77 -4.92 -21.31 -3.09
C VAL A 77 -4.51 -21.63 -1.66
N PRO A 78 -3.25 -21.99 -1.42
CA PRO A 78 -2.76 -22.21 -0.06
C PRO A 78 -2.96 -20.97 0.81
N ALA A 79 -3.47 -21.14 2.04
CA ALA A 79 -3.72 -20.04 2.97
C ALA A 79 -2.47 -19.16 3.19
N ALA A 80 -1.30 -19.75 3.21
CA ALA A 80 -0.02 -19.06 3.33
C ALA A 80 0.21 -18.02 2.21
N VAL A 81 -0.27 -18.25 0.99
CA VAL A 81 -0.15 -17.29 -0.13
C VAL A 81 -1.03 -16.07 0.12
N LEU A 82 -2.25 -16.27 0.60
CA LEU A 82 -3.19 -15.20 0.92
C LEU A 82 -2.70 -14.34 2.09
N GLU A 83 -2.14 -14.96 3.11
CA GLU A 83 -1.61 -14.26 4.30
C GLU A 83 -0.34 -13.47 3.99
N THR A 84 0.53 -13.97 3.12
CA THR A 84 1.83 -13.35 2.79
C THR A 84 1.79 -12.38 1.61
N SER A 85 0.66 -12.23 0.93
CA SER A 85 0.53 -11.37 -0.25
C SER A 85 0.88 -9.89 0.00
N GLY A 86 0.83 -9.45 1.25
CA GLY A 86 1.13 -8.08 1.67
C GLY A 86 0.09 -7.03 1.24
N ARG A 87 -0.95 -7.39 0.48
CA ARG A 87 -1.99 -6.45 0.01
C ARG A 87 -2.78 -5.87 1.18
N GLY A 88 -3.23 -6.72 2.11
CA GLY A 88 -3.94 -6.29 3.31
C GLY A 88 -3.08 -5.39 4.20
N LEU A 89 -1.81 -5.76 4.36
CA LEU A 89 -0.84 -4.99 5.13
C LEU A 89 -0.61 -3.60 4.51
N ASN A 90 -0.33 -3.55 3.22
CA ASN A 90 -0.12 -2.31 2.48
C ASN A 90 -1.35 -1.38 2.54
N ASN A 91 -2.56 -1.93 2.38
CA ASN A 91 -3.79 -1.16 2.51
C ASN A 91 -3.97 -0.57 3.92
N THR A 92 -3.65 -1.34 4.96
CA THR A 92 -3.69 -0.87 6.34
C THR A 92 -2.71 0.28 6.59
N TYR A 93 -1.48 0.19 6.06
CA TYR A 93 -0.50 1.28 6.14
C TYR A 93 -0.95 2.52 5.38
N GLN A 94 -1.46 2.37 4.15
CA GLN A 94 -1.97 3.48 3.36
C GLN A 94 -3.14 4.18 4.07
N ARG A 95 -4.09 3.41 4.63
CA ARG A 95 -5.21 3.96 5.38
C ARG A 95 -4.76 4.76 6.60
N LYS A 96 -3.85 4.21 7.41
CA LYS A 96 -3.27 4.92 8.56
C LYS A 96 -2.52 6.19 8.15
N MET A 97 -1.86 6.20 7.00
CA MET A 97 -1.19 7.39 6.48
C MET A 97 -2.20 8.46 6.07
N VAL A 98 -3.24 8.09 5.33
CA VAL A 98 -4.32 8.99 4.93
C VAL A 98 -5.04 9.56 6.15
N GLU A 99 -5.37 8.73 7.15
CA GLU A 99 -5.98 9.17 8.41
C GLU A 99 -5.13 10.22 9.13
N LYS A 100 -3.81 10.02 9.21
CA LYS A 100 -2.88 11.00 9.81
C LYS A 100 -2.84 12.31 9.04
N VAL A 101 -2.84 12.25 7.71
CA VAL A 101 -2.85 13.44 6.85
C VAL A 101 -4.17 14.20 7.02
N VAL A 102 -5.31 13.51 6.89
CA VAL A 102 -6.64 14.10 7.08
C VAL A 102 -6.76 14.74 8.47
N TYR A 103 -6.36 14.03 9.52
CA TYR A 103 -6.37 14.58 10.88
C TYR A 103 -5.52 15.84 11.02
N ARG A 104 -4.33 15.86 10.39
CA ARG A 104 -3.45 17.05 10.40
C ARG A 104 -4.12 18.26 9.74
N TYR A 105 -4.72 18.06 8.57
CA TYR A 105 -5.40 19.13 7.86
C TYR A 105 -6.69 19.57 8.55
N ALA A 106 -7.50 18.63 9.02
CA ALA A 106 -8.71 18.93 9.79
C ALA A 106 -8.38 19.79 11.02
N ARG A 107 -7.35 19.41 11.78
CA ARG A 107 -6.89 20.20 12.91
C ARG A 107 -6.41 21.60 12.52
N LYS A 108 -5.73 21.73 11.36
CA LYS A 108 -5.25 23.03 10.87
C LYS A 108 -6.40 23.98 10.48
N ILE A 109 -7.50 23.42 9.98
CA ILE A 109 -8.68 24.19 9.51
C ILE A 109 -9.64 24.48 10.66
N LEU A 110 -9.91 23.48 11.50
CA LEU A 110 -10.95 23.56 12.55
C LEU A 110 -10.47 24.26 13.82
N LEU A 111 -9.17 24.21 14.17
CA LEU A 111 -8.68 24.83 15.37
C LEU A 111 -8.21 26.29 15.12
N PRO A 112 -8.73 27.27 15.90
CA PRO A 112 -8.21 28.62 15.92
C PRO A 112 -6.71 28.65 16.27
N TYR A 113 -6.01 29.63 15.73
CA TYR A 113 -4.55 29.77 15.90
C TYR A 113 -4.08 29.63 17.37
N PRO A 114 -4.68 30.30 18.36
CA PRO A 114 -4.21 30.23 19.75
C PRO A 114 -4.33 28.82 20.32
N VAL A 115 -5.44 28.11 20.06
CA VAL A 115 -5.64 26.74 20.51
C VAL A 115 -4.63 25.78 19.88
N ARG A 116 -4.34 26.00 18.60
CA ARG A 116 -3.34 25.21 17.87
C ARG A 116 -1.94 25.47 18.42
N ALA A 117 -1.60 26.72 18.75
CA ALA A 117 -0.31 27.06 19.34
C ALA A 117 -0.12 26.36 20.70
N VAL A 118 -1.09 26.45 21.60
CA VAL A 118 -1.05 25.75 22.89
C VAL A 118 -0.92 24.25 22.71
N TYR A 119 -1.68 23.65 21.82
CA TYR A 119 -1.61 22.20 21.56
C TYR A 119 -0.23 21.79 21.01
N THR A 120 0.33 22.53 20.05
CA THR A 120 1.63 22.20 19.48
C THR A 120 2.75 22.38 20.50
N THR A 121 2.69 23.43 21.34
CA THR A 121 3.65 23.65 22.42
C THR A 121 3.57 22.50 23.46
N ALA A 122 2.37 22.13 23.90
CA ALA A 122 2.19 21.02 24.82
C ALA A 122 2.73 19.69 24.30
N MET A 123 2.51 19.42 23.00
CA MET A 123 3.06 18.23 22.36
C MET A 123 4.57 18.30 22.19
N SER A 124 5.16 19.48 21.95
CA SER A 124 6.60 19.66 21.82
C SER A 124 7.34 19.46 23.14
N LEU A 125 6.73 19.81 24.29
CA LEU A 125 7.31 19.59 25.62
C LEU A 125 7.69 18.13 25.86
N LYS A 126 6.90 17.18 25.37
CA LYS A 126 7.21 15.75 25.47
C LYS A 126 8.52 15.38 24.77
N TYR A 127 8.79 15.96 23.62
CA TYR A 127 10.04 15.70 22.86
C TYR A 127 11.21 16.40 23.51
N ILE A 128 11.04 17.64 24.00
CA ILE A 128 12.07 18.39 24.72
C ILE A 128 12.44 17.63 26.00
N TYR A 129 11.47 17.19 26.78
CA TYR A 129 11.73 16.39 28.00
C TYR A 129 12.51 15.12 27.69
N LYS A 130 12.12 14.39 26.65
CA LYS A 130 12.83 13.17 26.24
C LYS A 130 14.26 13.46 25.77
N GLY A 131 14.49 14.54 25.04
CA GLY A 131 15.81 14.98 24.61
C GLY A 131 16.72 15.35 25.78
N VAL A 132 16.21 16.17 26.71
CA VAL A 132 16.94 16.56 27.94
C VAL A 132 17.30 15.33 28.79
N LYS A 133 16.35 14.40 28.97
CA LYS A 133 16.58 13.16 29.72
C LYS A 133 17.68 12.29 29.06
N THR A 134 17.73 12.24 27.75
CA THR A 134 18.78 11.50 27.00
C THR A 134 20.13 12.18 27.14
N LEU A 135 20.15 13.50 27.05
CA LEU A 135 21.38 14.31 27.25
C LEU A 135 21.96 14.15 28.67
N LEU A 136 21.11 14.17 29.69
CA LEU A 136 21.52 13.93 31.08
C LEU A 136 22.11 12.55 31.33
N LYS A 137 21.82 11.57 30.47
CA LYS A 137 22.44 10.25 30.47
C LYS A 137 23.79 10.20 29.73
N GLY A 138 24.30 11.34 29.27
CA GLY A 138 25.55 11.43 28.50
C GLY A 138 25.46 10.87 27.09
N LYS A 139 24.26 10.66 26.53
CA LYS A 139 24.07 10.11 25.20
C LYS A 139 23.55 11.17 24.24
N ILE A 140 24.22 11.31 23.10
CA ILE A 140 23.77 12.17 22.00
C ILE A 140 23.08 11.28 20.97
N GLU A 141 21.75 11.18 21.08
CA GLU A 141 20.88 10.38 20.20
C GLU A 141 19.88 11.28 19.49
N VAL A 142 19.11 10.72 18.54
CA VAL A 142 18.07 11.41 17.77
C VAL A 142 17.13 12.28 18.62
N PRO A 143 16.67 11.88 19.84
CA PRO A 143 15.83 12.72 20.67
C PRO A 143 16.46 14.06 21.09
N VAL A 144 17.79 14.13 21.16
CA VAL A 144 18.52 15.39 21.50
C VAL A 144 18.48 16.33 20.30
N LEU A 145 18.69 15.82 19.08
CA LEU A 145 18.58 16.59 17.85
C LEU A 145 17.16 17.13 17.64
N ASP A 146 16.16 16.31 17.88
CA ASP A 146 14.75 16.71 17.79
C ASP A 146 14.42 17.82 18.81
N ALA A 147 14.88 17.68 20.06
CA ALA A 147 14.67 18.67 21.10
C ALA A 147 15.33 20.02 20.76
N THR A 148 16.56 20.01 20.21
CA THR A 148 17.27 21.23 19.80
C THR A 148 16.56 21.90 18.62
N ALA A 149 16.16 21.15 17.60
CA ALA A 149 15.44 21.67 16.45
C ALA A 149 14.10 22.31 16.84
N ILE A 150 13.35 21.67 17.76
CA ILE A 150 12.10 22.20 18.29
C ILE A 150 12.38 23.45 19.13
N GLY A 151 13.38 23.43 19.99
CA GLY A 151 13.76 24.58 20.83
C GLY A 151 14.10 25.81 19.99
N VAL A 152 14.91 25.68 18.97
CA VAL A 152 15.22 26.76 18.02
C VAL A 152 13.99 27.23 17.25
N SER A 153 13.10 26.33 16.86
CA SER A 153 11.85 26.68 16.15
C SER A 153 10.87 27.47 17.01
N VAL A 154 10.86 27.23 18.33
CA VAL A 154 9.96 27.95 19.27
C VAL A 154 10.51 29.33 19.62
N LEU A 155 11.84 29.50 19.63
CA LEU A 155 12.51 30.77 19.95
C LEU A 155 12.55 31.75 18.77
N ARG A 156 12.25 31.30 17.56
CA ARG A 156 12.24 32.12 16.33
C ARG A 156 10.83 32.66 16.01
#